data_cf9b96f3127b5ab622493c68470d7979
#
_entry.id   cf9b96f3127b5ab622493c68470d7979
#
_cell.length_a   1.000
_cell.length_b   1.000
_cell.length_c   1.000
_cell.angle_alpha   90.00
_cell.angle_beta   90.00
_cell.angle_gamma   90.00
#
_symmetry.space_group_name_H-M   'P 1'
#
loop_
_entity.id
_entity.type
_entity.pdbx_description
1 polymer ?
#
loop_
_entity_poly.entity_id
_entity_poly.type
_entity_poly.pdbx_seq_one_letter_code
_entity_poly.pdbx_strand_id
1 'polypeptide(L)'
;MNTAPGTALTDPAWVRAHITALGRSWGASTPRAAGTLWWSMVASALVEPLVTATAAGRTPPALGLGRLVCVVRPDGGVDRVLDPAATPETAPPPVGARTGVVSGGGASAGDAATDTASPGGAPAAPDDATTALHDALAAVVPVVADSCGAGIPALWAIVADALGNRAVDAGAPAVAVELAARLGPPLPTPRFVEVGGRTFVHRVSCCLVYELPGSGLCTSCPKRPAAERAALLAEHAARR
;
A
#
# COMPACT_ATOMS: atom_id res chain seq x y z
N MET A 1 10.77 18.19 4.40
CA MET A 1 9.68 17.27 4.05
C MET A 1 8.38 18.03 4.28
N ASN A 2 7.48 18.03 3.32
CA ASN A 2 6.18 18.68 3.46
C ASN A 2 5.19 17.68 4.07
N THR A 3 4.34 18.12 5.01
CA THR A 3 3.34 17.28 5.64
C THR A 3 1.96 17.91 5.55
N ALA A 4 0.92 17.07 5.52
CA ALA A 4 -0.48 17.51 5.54
C ALA A 4 -1.28 16.60 6.49
N PRO A 5 -2.35 17.10 7.13
CA PRO A 5 -3.24 16.25 7.91
C PRO A 5 -3.91 15.22 7.00
N GLY A 6 -4.18 14.02 7.52
CA GLY A 6 -4.84 12.96 6.73
C GLY A 6 -6.22 13.38 6.20
N THR A 7 -6.91 14.28 6.90
CA THR A 7 -8.18 14.87 6.46
C THR A 7 -8.06 15.66 5.14
N ALA A 8 -6.87 16.13 4.76
CA ALA A 8 -6.64 16.76 3.48
C ALA A 8 -6.96 15.84 2.28
N LEU A 9 -6.88 14.52 2.47
CA LEU A 9 -7.25 13.54 1.45
C LEU A 9 -8.75 13.58 1.08
N THR A 10 -9.59 14.21 1.91
CA THR A 10 -11.03 14.41 1.62
C THR A 10 -11.34 15.83 1.13
N ASP A 11 -10.34 16.71 0.98
CA ASP A 11 -10.51 18.02 0.37
C ASP A 11 -10.32 17.93 -1.16
N PRO A 12 -11.38 18.17 -1.96
CA PRO A 12 -11.28 18.07 -3.41
C PRO A 12 -10.30 19.07 -4.04
N ALA A 13 -10.10 20.24 -3.43
CA ALA A 13 -9.16 21.24 -3.92
C ALA A 13 -7.71 20.78 -3.70
N TRP A 14 -7.42 20.26 -2.51
CA TRP A 14 -6.13 19.70 -2.16
C TRP A 14 -5.78 18.51 -3.05
N VAL A 15 -6.69 17.55 -3.19
CA VAL A 15 -6.51 16.34 -4.01
C VAL A 15 -6.24 16.71 -5.47
N ARG A 16 -7.04 17.60 -6.08
CA ARG A 16 -6.81 18.05 -7.47
C ARG A 16 -5.47 18.75 -7.64
N ALA A 17 -5.06 19.59 -6.68
CA ALA A 17 -3.76 20.27 -6.73
C ALA A 17 -2.61 19.27 -6.76
N HIS A 18 -2.65 18.22 -5.93
CA HIS A 18 -1.61 17.21 -5.83
C HIS A 18 -1.58 16.26 -7.03
N ILE A 19 -2.74 15.83 -7.53
CA ILE A 19 -2.86 15.09 -8.80
C ILE A 19 -2.28 15.89 -9.96
N THR A 20 -2.58 17.20 -10.02
CA THR A 20 -2.04 18.08 -11.07
C THR A 20 -0.53 18.25 -10.96
N ALA A 21 0.01 18.42 -9.75
CA ALA A 21 1.45 18.52 -9.51
C ALA A 21 2.18 17.24 -9.95
N LEU A 22 1.67 16.07 -9.54
CA LEU A 22 2.21 14.78 -9.97
C LEU A 22 2.15 14.62 -11.49
N GLY A 23 1.01 14.94 -12.09
CA GLY A 23 0.82 14.84 -13.53
C GLY A 23 1.82 15.68 -14.31
N ARG A 24 2.08 16.92 -13.89
CA ARG A 24 3.10 17.80 -14.48
C ARG A 24 4.51 17.23 -14.32
N SER A 25 4.84 16.76 -13.11
CA SER A 25 6.16 16.23 -12.80
C SER A 25 6.50 14.96 -13.59
N TRP A 26 5.50 14.12 -13.85
CA TRP A 26 5.67 12.85 -14.53
C TRP A 26 5.25 12.87 -16.00
N GLY A 27 4.77 14.01 -16.51
CA GLY A 27 4.34 14.16 -17.89
C GLY A 27 3.06 13.42 -18.25
N ALA A 28 2.16 13.21 -17.27
CA ALA A 28 0.89 12.53 -17.53
C ALA A 28 0.00 13.38 -18.45
N SER A 29 -0.46 12.77 -19.54
CA SER A 29 -1.24 13.45 -20.59
C SER A 29 -2.70 13.68 -20.20
N THR A 30 -3.22 12.94 -19.22
CA THR A 30 -4.62 13.01 -18.81
C THR A 30 -4.76 13.11 -17.27
N PRO A 31 -5.80 13.83 -16.77
CA PRO A 31 -6.09 13.85 -15.33
C PRO A 31 -6.33 12.44 -14.77
N ARG A 32 -6.93 11.55 -15.57
CA ARG A 32 -7.18 10.17 -15.17
C ARG A 32 -5.89 9.40 -14.94
N ALA A 33 -4.90 9.49 -15.83
CA ALA A 33 -3.62 8.83 -15.64
C ALA A 33 -2.88 9.37 -14.40
N ALA A 34 -2.82 10.71 -14.27
CA ALA A 34 -2.21 11.35 -13.11
C ALA A 34 -2.89 10.94 -11.79
N GLY A 35 -4.22 10.97 -11.75
CA GLY A 35 -5.00 10.62 -10.56
C GLY A 35 -4.91 9.14 -10.19
N THR A 36 -4.90 8.25 -11.19
CA THR A 36 -4.74 6.81 -10.96
C THR A 36 -3.36 6.49 -10.38
N LEU A 37 -2.30 7.12 -10.89
CA LEU A 37 -0.94 6.99 -10.36
C LEU A 37 -0.82 7.57 -8.96
N TRP A 38 -1.35 8.78 -8.76
CA TRP A 38 -1.39 9.42 -7.45
C TRP A 38 -2.11 8.56 -6.43
N TRP A 39 -3.29 8.01 -6.79
CA TRP A 39 -4.04 7.13 -5.92
C TRP A 39 -3.30 5.82 -5.60
N SER A 40 -2.52 5.28 -6.54
CA SER A 40 -1.71 4.09 -6.28
C SER A 40 -0.69 4.33 -5.16
N MET A 41 -0.14 5.54 -5.06
CA MET A 41 0.78 5.92 -3.97
C MET A 41 0.03 6.11 -2.65
N VAL A 42 -1.09 6.85 -2.67
CA VAL A 42 -1.91 7.10 -1.46
C VAL A 42 -2.47 5.80 -0.89
N ALA A 43 -3.05 4.95 -1.73
CA ALA A 43 -3.60 3.65 -1.30
C ALA A 43 -2.50 2.78 -0.67
N SER A 44 -1.31 2.74 -1.29
CA SER A 44 -0.17 2.01 -0.74
C SER A 44 0.26 2.55 0.63
N ALA A 45 0.32 3.87 0.78
CA ALA A 45 0.66 4.52 2.04
C ALA A 45 -0.38 4.27 3.14
N LEU A 46 -1.68 4.28 2.79
CA LEU A 46 -2.77 4.07 3.76
C LEU A 46 -2.83 2.62 4.27
N VAL A 47 -2.60 1.62 3.39
CA VAL A 47 -2.70 0.21 3.80
C VAL A 47 -1.44 -0.32 4.48
N GLU A 48 -0.27 0.28 4.23
CA GLU A 48 1.03 -0.19 4.71
C GLU A 48 1.10 -0.38 6.24
N PRO A 49 0.65 0.57 7.09
CA PRO A 49 0.76 0.42 8.54
C PRO A 49 -0.06 -0.77 9.06
N LEU A 50 -1.27 -0.99 8.52
CA LEU A 50 -2.13 -2.12 8.90
C LEU A 50 -1.47 -3.45 8.50
N VAL A 51 -1.04 -3.55 7.24
CA VAL A 51 -0.42 -4.79 6.72
C VAL A 51 0.85 -5.12 7.47
N THR A 52 1.73 -4.15 7.68
CA THR A 52 3.02 -4.36 8.35
C THR A 52 2.83 -4.77 9.81
N ALA A 53 1.91 -4.13 10.52
CA ALA A 53 1.62 -4.49 11.92
C ALA A 53 1.02 -5.90 12.01
N THR A 54 0.01 -6.21 11.17
CA THR A 54 -0.63 -7.53 11.15
C THR A 54 0.36 -8.63 10.78
N ALA A 55 1.18 -8.43 9.76
CA ALA A 55 2.20 -9.40 9.34
C ALA A 55 3.24 -9.66 10.43
N ALA A 56 3.52 -8.67 11.25
CA ALA A 56 4.45 -8.80 12.39
C ALA A 56 3.78 -9.26 13.69
N GLY A 57 2.48 -9.58 13.69
CA GLY A 57 1.73 -9.93 14.89
C GLY A 57 1.64 -8.80 15.92
N ARG A 58 1.75 -7.54 15.48
CA ARG A 58 1.68 -6.34 16.33
C ARG A 58 0.33 -5.68 16.23
N THR A 59 -0.05 -4.91 17.24
CA THR A 59 -1.26 -4.08 17.21
C THR A 59 -1.10 -2.99 16.14
N PRO A 60 -2.05 -2.89 15.18
CA PRO A 60 -2.03 -1.82 14.18
C PRO A 60 -2.22 -0.44 14.83
N PRO A 61 -1.64 0.63 14.24
CA PRO A 61 -1.90 1.99 14.69
C PRO A 61 -3.33 2.40 14.34
N ALA A 62 -3.81 3.49 14.94
CA ALA A 62 -5.09 4.06 14.57
C ALA A 62 -5.02 4.69 13.17
N LEU A 63 -5.92 4.28 12.25
CA LEU A 63 -5.89 4.64 10.83
C LEU A 63 -7.00 5.64 10.42
N GLY A 64 -7.69 6.24 11.38
CA GLY A 64 -8.66 7.31 11.09
C GLY A 64 -7.96 8.56 10.54
N LEU A 65 -8.51 9.16 9.48
CA LEU A 65 -7.91 10.33 8.79
C LEU A 65 -7.61 11.50 9.73
N GLY A 66 -8.40 11.70 10.78
CA GLY A 66 -8.18 12.77 11.77
C GLY A 66 -6.93 12.59 12.62
N ARG A 67 -6.35 11.40 12.65
CA ARG A 67 -5.12 11.08 13.40
C ARG A 67 -3.88 11.00 12.52
N LEU A 68 -4.08 10.78 11.23
CA LEU A 68 -2.99 10.56 10.29
C LEU A 68 -2.37 11.87 9.81
N VAL A 69 -1.08 11.82 9.56
CA VAL A 69 -0.30 12.85 8.87
C VAL A 69 0.29 12.24 7.61
N CYS A 70 0.01 12.83 6.46
CA CYS A 70 0.58 12.47 5.18
C CYS A 70 1.96 13.13 5.02
N VAL A 71 2.96 12.36 4.67
CA VAL A 71 4.27 12.86 4.20
C VAL A 71 4.18 13.05 2.70
N VAL A 72 4.26 14.30 2.26
CA VAL A 72 4.06 14.69 0.86
C VAL A 72 5.41 14.88 0.18
N ARG A 73 5.57 14.30 -1.01
CA ARG A 73 6.75 14.41 -1.86
C ARG A 73 6.74 15.74 -2.62
N PRO A 74 7.91 16.22 -3.09
CA PRO A 74 7.99 17.45 -3.91
C PRO A 74 7.15 17.40 -5.20
N ASP A 75 6.94 16.20 -5.77
CA ASP A 75 6.13 15.98 -6.97
C ASP A 75 4.61 15.93 -6.68
N GLY A 76 4.18 16.11 -5.43
CA GLY A 76 2.79 16.04 -5.02
C GLY A 76 2.29 14.65 -4.64
N GLY A 77 3.10 13.59 -4.79
CA GLY A 77 2.77 12.25 -4.34
C GLY A 77 2.77 12.14 -2.81
N VAL A 78 2.06 11.17 -2.27
CA VAL A 78 2.13 10.79 -0.85
C VAL A 78 3.12 9.65 -0.70
N ASP A 79 4.16 9.85 0.13
CA ASP A 79 5.19 8.86 0.39
C ASP A 79 4.73 7.81 1.41
N ARG A 80 4.18 8.30 2.52
CA ARG A 80 3.68 7.48 3.62
C ARG A 80 2.69 8.28 4.47
N VAL A 81 1.96 7.54 5.32
CA VAL A 81 1.16 8.13 6.40
C VAL A 81 1.76 7.76 7.74
N LEU A 82 1.63 8.67 8.70
CA LEU A 82 2.13 8.50 10.07
C LEU A 82 0.99 8.77 11.05
N ASP A 83 0.93 8.01 12.14
CA ASP A 83 0.20 8.40 13.33
C ASP A 83 1.21 9.07 14.28
N PRO A 84 1.13 10.40 14.53
CA PRO A 84 2.09 11.10 15.39
C PRO A 84 2.09 10.60 16.85
N ALA A 85 1.02 9.93 17.26
CA ALA A 85 0.88 9.35 18.59
C ALA A 85 1.43 7.91 18.67
N ALA A 86 1.79 7.30 17.53
CA ALA A 86 2.38 5.97 17.53
C ALA A 86 3.80 6.03 18.10
N THR A 87 4.12 5.08 18.96
CA THR A 87 5.49 4.94 19.48
C THR A 87 6.46 4.56 18.36
N PRO A 88 7.76 4.93 18.42
CA PRO A 88 8.75 4.64 17.37
C PRO A 88 8.85 3.16 16.95
N GLU A 89 8.49 2.24 17.84
CA GLU A 89 8.48 0.79 17.57
C GLU A 89 7.37 0.34 16.58
N THR A 90 6.38 1.20 16.37
CA THR A 90 5.26 0.94 15.44
C THR A 90 5.47 1.58 14.06
N ALA A 91 6.48 2.41 13.88
CA ALA A 91 6.74 3.09 12.61
C ALA A 91 7.38 2.11 11.60
N PRO A 92 6.85 1.96 10.38
CA PRO A 92 7.47 1.13 9.36
C PRO A 92 8.81 1.74 8.90
N PRO A 93 9.81 0.91 8.53
CA PRO A 93 11.05 1.42 7.96
C PRO A 93 10.78 2.15 6.63
N PRO A 94 11.58 3.17 6.27
CA PRO A 94 11.39 3.90 5.03
C PRO A 94 11.50 2.97 3.82
N VAL A 95 10.54 3.06 2.92
CA VAL A 95 10.53 2.35 1.64
C VAL A 95 11.70 2.87 0.81
N GLY A 96 12.73 2.05 0.59
CA GLY A 96 13.86 2.41 -0.26
C GLY A 96 15.26 1.97 0.21
N ALA A 97 15.41 1.42 1.41
CA ALA A 97 16.71 0.99 1.93
C ALA A 97 16.88 -0.54 1.91
N ARG A 98 16.78 -1.16 0.73
CA ARG A 98 17.27 -2.54 0.55
C ARG A 98 18.36 -2.56 -0.52
N THR A 99 19.52 -2.02 -0.18
CA THR A 99 20.78 -2.49 -0.73
C THR A 99 21.14 -3.76 0.01
N GLY A 100 21.18 -4.87 -0.74
CA GLY A 100 21.47 -6.17 -0.18
C GLY A 100 22.87 -6.26 0.42
N VAL A 101 22.95 -6.82 1.61
CA VAL A 101 24.11 -7.60 2.05
C VAL A 101 23.57 -8.82 2.76
N VAL A 102 23.70 -9.97 2.12
CA VAL A 102 23.56 -11.29 2.75
C VAL A 102 24.86 -11.61 3.43
N SER A 103 24.87 -11.72 4.76
CA SER A 103 25.90 -12.46 5.46
C SER A 103 25.22 -13.56 6.26
N GLY A 104 25.54 -14.80 5.90
CA GLY A 104 25.06 -15.99 6.59
C GLY A 104 25.77 -16.20 7.92
N GLY A 105 25.15 -17.00 8.78
CA GLY A 105 25.85 -17.62 9.91
C GLY A 105 24.98 -17.95 11.11
N GLY A 106 24.76 -19.25 11.34
CA GLY A 106 24.82 -19.85 12.67
C GLY A 106 23.51 -20.00 13.45
N ALA A 107 22.98 -21.21 13.41
CA ALA A 107 22.04 -21.74 14.39
C ALA A 107 22.69 -21.82 15.77
N SER A 108 21.96 -21.45 16.82
CA SER A 108 22.17 -21.98 18.16
C SER A 108 20.84 -22.01 18.92
N ALA A 109 20.48 -23.20 19.38
CA ALA A 109 19.37 -23.47 20.28
C ALA A 109 19.75 -23.09 21.72
N GLY A 110 18.80 -22.58 22.49
CA GLY A 110 19.01 -22.33 23.93
C GLY A 110 17.78 -21.78 24.63
N ASP A 111 17.10 -22.65 25.32
CA ASP A 111 16.38 -22.54 26.58
C ASP A 111 15.25 -21.52 26.83
N ALA A 112 14.16 -22.17 27.26
CA ALA A 112 12.96 -21.58 27.85
C ALA A 112 13.26 -20.82 29.17
N ALA A 113 12.69 -19.63 29.29
CA ALA A 113 12.43 -19.01 30.58
C ALA A 113 11.00 -18.43 30.55
N THR A 114 10.14 -19.03 31.37
CA THR A 114 8.86 -18.49 31.80
C THR A 114 9.09 -17.20 32.54
N ASP A 115 8.45 -16.09 32.10
CA ASP A 115 8.25 -14.96 33.01
C ASP A 115 6.87 -14.33 32.84
N THR A 116 6.37 -13.94 33.97
CA THR A 116 5.04 -13.58 34.42
C THR A 116 4.48 -12.34 33.68
N ALA A 117 3.25 -12.50 33.18
CA ALA A 117 2.43 -11.41 32.64
C ALA A 117 2.05 -10.37 33.71
N SER A 118 2.39 -9.12 33.46
CA SER A 118 1.75 -7.95 34.09
C SER A 118 0.53 -7.53 33.26
N PRO A 119 -0.62 -7.24 33.88
CA PRO A 119 -1.82 -6.82 33.15
C PRO A 119 -1.72 -5.31 32.87
N GLY A 120 -1.21 -4.96 31.70
CA GLY A 120 -1.21 -3.58 31.21
C GLY A 120 -2.09 -3.46 29.97
N GLY A 121 -3.17 -2.65 30.08
CA GLY A 121 -3.95 -2.08 28.98
C GLY A 121 -4.54 -3.09 28.00
N ALA A 122 -5.86 -3.26 27.99
CA ALA A 122 -6.54 -4.07 26.98
C ALA A 122 -6.13 -3.61 25.56
N PRO A 123 -5.68 -4.52 24.67
CA PRO A 123 -5.40 -4.16 23.29
C PRO A 123 -6.71 -3.65 22.65
N ALA A 124 -6.66 -2.48 22.01
CA ALA A 124 -7.76 -2.02 21.17
C ALA A 124 -8.14 -3.17 20.23
N ALA A 125 -9.44 -3.49 20.16
CA ALA A 125 -9.91 -4.62 19.39
C ALA A 125 -9.40 -4.53 17.95
N PRO A 126 -8.95 -5.63 17.31
CA PRO A 126 -8.43 -5.64 15.94
C PRO A 126 -9.42 -5.11 14.90
N ASP A 127 -10.70 -5.02 15.25
CA ASP A 127 -11.77 -4.46 14.40
C ASP A 127 -11.69 -2.94 14.24
N ASP A 128 -11.09 -2.21 15.18
CA ASP A 128 -11.08 -0.74 15.16
C ASP A 128 -10.17 -0.18 14.05
N ALA A 129 -8.96 -0.69 13.90
CA ALA A 129 -8.03 -0.22 12.86
C ALA A 129 -8.48 -0.59 11.43
N THR A 130 -9.08 -1.77 11.26
CA THR A 130 -9.62 -2.22 9.96
C THR A 130 -10.83 -1.40 9.57
N THR A 131 -11.75 -1.15 10.50
CA THR A 131 -12.92 -0.28 10.30
C THR A 131 -12.49 1.15 9.99
N ALA A 132 -11.55 1.71 10.76
CA ALA A 132 -11.04 3.05 10.54
C ALA A 132 -10.36 3.21 9.16
N LEU A 133 -9.61 2.19 8.69
CA LEU A 133 -9.05 2.19 7.35
C LEU A 133 -10.14 2.09 6.28
N HIS A 134 -11.14 1.22 6.46
CA HIS A 134 -12.28 1.12 5.53
C HIS A 134 -12.97 2.49 5.39
N ASP A 135 -13.30 3.14 6.49
CA ASP A 135 -13.97 4.45 6.50
C ASP A 135 -13.11 5.52 5.84
N ALA A 136 -11.80 5.52 6.10
CA ALA A 136 -10.85 6.41 5.45
C ALA A 136 -10.85 6.21 3.92
N LEU A 137 -10.77 4.96 3.45
CA LEU A 137 -10.80 4.63 2.02
C LEU A 137 -12.15 5.00 1.39
N ALA A 138 -13.27 4.70 2.06
CA ALA A 138 -14.61 5.02 1.60
C ALA A 138 -14.84 6.53 1.48
N ALA A 139 -14.22 7.33 2.35
CA ALA A 139 -14.28 8.79 2.27
C ALA A 139 -13.41 9.37 1.15
N VAL A 140 -12.22 8.80 0.90
CA VAL A 140 -11.25 9.35 -0.06
C VAL A 140 -11.53 8.93 -1.50
N VAL A 141 -11.94 7.67 -1.74
CA VAL A 141 -12.15 7.14 -3.10
C VAL A 141 -13.09 8.00 -3.95
N PRO A 142 -14.27 8.45 -3.48
CA PRO A 142 -15.14 9.33 -4.26
C PRO A 142 -14.46 10.65 -4.63
N VAL A 143 -13.72 11.27 -3.71
CA VAL A 143 -13.01 12.52 -3.95
C VAL A 143 -11.97 12.39 -5.06
N VAL A 144 -11.24 11.27 -5.07
CA VAL A 144 -10.27 10.97 -6.13
C VAL A 144 -10.98 10.72 -7.46
N ALA A 145 -12.07 9.95 -7.45
CA ALA A 145 -12.87 9.67 -8.65
C ALA A 145 -13.34 10.98 -9.31
N ASP A 146 -13.93 11.87 -8.54
CA ASP A 146 -14.43 13.17 -9.00
C ASP A 146 -13.30 14.11 -9.45
N SER A 147 -12.12 14.00 -8.82
CA SER A 147 -10.97 14.85 -9.13
C SER A 147 -10.26 14.48 -10.43
N CYS A 148 -10.32 13.22 -10.88
CA CYS A 148 -9.57 12.76 -12.06
C CYS A 148 -10.41 11.98 -13.09
N GLY A 149 -11.68 11.69 -12.83
CA GLY A 149 -12.54 10.91 -13.72
C GLY A 149 -12.21 9.39 -13.76
N ALA A 150 -11.51 8.87 -12.76
CA ALA A 150 -11.32 7.44 -12.61
C ALA A 150 -12.59 6.77 -12.03
N GLY A 151 -12.93 5.57 -12.52
CA GLY A 151 -14.07 4.84 -11.97
C GLY A 151 -13.82 4.33 -10.56
N ILE A 152 -14.81 4.49 -9.66
CA ILE A 152 -14.74 4.02 -8.27
C ILE A 152 -14.30 2.54 -8.16
N PRO A 153 -14.85 1.59 -8.96
CA PRO A 153 -14.39 0.19 -8.88
C PRO A 153 -12.91 0.00 -9.22
N ALA A 154 -12.38 0.80 -10.17
CA ALA A 154 -10.97 0.75 -10.53
C ALA A 154 -10.07 1.28 -9.39
N LEU A 155 -10.52 2.30 -8.65
CA LEU A 155 -9.81 2.83 -7.50
C LEU A 155 -9.78 1.82 -6.33
N TRP A 156 -10.88 1.11 -6.07
CA TRP A 156 -10.90 0.02 -5.10
C TRP A 156 -10.03 -1.17 -5.52
N ALA A 157 -9.97 -1.48 -6.80
CA ALA A 157 -9.05 -2.50 -7.31
C ALA A 157 -7.58 -2.13 -7.10
N ILE A 158 -7.24 -0.83 -7.15
CA ILE A 158 -5.90 -0.33 -6.78
C ILE A 158 -5.61 -0.55 -5.30
N VAL A 159 -6.58 -0.35 -4.41
CA VAL A 159 -6.43 -0.65 -2.98
C VAL A 159 -6.12 -2.14 -2.77
N ALA A 160 -6.84 -3.03 -3.46
CA ALA A 160 -6.58 -4.47 -3.37
C ALA A 160 -5.16 -4.85 -3.84
N ASP A 161 -4.71 -4.26 -4.97
CA ASP A 161 -3.35 -4.47 -5.46
C ASP A 161 -2.29 -3.89 -4.50
N ALA A 162 -2.56 -2.74 -3.87
CA ALA A 162 -1.69 -2.13 -2.87
C ALA A 162 -1.58 -3.01 -1.61
N LEU A 163 -2.71 -3.52 -1.12
CA LEU A 163 -2.77 -4.44 0.01
C LEU A 163 -1.93 -5.71 -0.27
N GLY A 164 -2.12 -6.30 -1.47
CA GLY A 164 -1.35 -7.45 -1.91
C GLY A 164 0.16 -7.17 -1.99
N ASN A 165 0.56 -6.03 -2.58
CA ASN A 165 1.97 -5.67 -2.68
C ASN A 165 2.63 -5.47 -1.31
N ARG A 166 1.97 -4.74 -0.38
CA ARG A 166 2.50 -4.56 0.97
C ARG A 166 2.63 -5.89 1.73
N ALA A 167 1.68 -6.82 1.55
CA ALA A 167 1.75 -8.13 2.17
C ALA A 167 2.87 -9.01 1.58
N VAL A 168 3.12 -8.95 0.27
CA VAL A 168 4.27 -9.60 -0.36
C VAL A 168 5.58 -9.01 0.14
N ASP A 169 5.68 -7.67 0.24
CA ASP A 169 6.86 -6.99 0.78
C ASP A 169 7.14 -7.37 2.24
N ALA A 170 6.08 -7.62 3.02
CA ALA A 170 6.15 -8.10 4.41
C ALA A 170 6.41 -9.62 4.53
N GLY A 171 6.47 -10.35 3.40
CA GLY A 171 6.63 -11.80 3.40
C GLY A 171 5.40 -12.60 3.86
N ALA A 172 4.23 -11.98 3.90
CA ALA A 172 3.00 -12.53 4.46
C ALA A 172 1.78 -12.33 3.53
N PRO A 173 1.79 -12.87 2.29
CA PRO A 173 0.71 -12.63 1.31
C PRO A 173 -0.68 -13.04 1.80
N ALA A 174 -0.80 -14.05 2.68
CA ALA A 174 -2.06 -14.48 3.26
C ALA A 174 -2.75 -13.36 4.07
N VAL A 175 -1.98 -12.49 4.71
CA VAL A 175 -2.49 -11.34 5.47
C VAL A 175 -3.34 -10.41 4.59
N ALA A 176 -2.97 -10.23 3.32
CA ALA A 176 -3.76 -9.39 2.42
C ALA A 176 -5.15 -9.96 2.15
N VAL A 177 -5.28 -11.28 2.04
CA VAL A 177 -6.57 -11.96 1.82
C VAL A 177 -7.45 -11.83 3.07
N GLU A 178 -6.86 -12.07 4.24
CA GLU A 178 -7.55 -11.91 5.53
C GLU A 178 -8.03 -10.47 5.75
N LEU A 179 -7.14 -9.49 5.57
CA LEU A 179 -7.49 -8.08 5.72
C LEU A 179 -8.53 -7.62 4.70
N ALA A 180 -8.45 -8.09 3.45
CA ALA A 180 -9.47 -7.77 2.45
C ALA A 180 -10.85 -8.31 2.83
N ALA A 181 -10.92 -9.52 3.40
CA ALA A 181 -12.17 -10.10 3.90
C ALA A 181 -12.75 -9.29 5.07
N ARG A 182 -11.89 -8.79 5.97
CA ARG A 182 -12.30 -7.95 7.11
C ARG A 182 -12.68 -6.53 6.70
N LEU A 183 -11.97 -5.94 5.75
CA LEU A 183 -12.33 -4.63 5.16
C LEU A 183 -13.67 -4.71 4.42
N GLY A 184 -13.97 -5.85 3.80
CA GLY A 184 -15.25 -6.10 3.13
C GLY A 184 -15.47 -5.30 1.85
N PRO A 185 -16.71 -5.38 1.29
CA PRO A 185 -17.06 -4.67 0.06
C PRO A 185 -16.95 -3.14 0.22
N PRO A 186 -16.58 -2.43 -0.86
CA PRO A 186 -16.44 -2.91 -2.24
C PRO A 186 -15.01 -3.34 -2.63
N LEU A 187 -14.13 -3.66 -1.66
CA LEU A 187 -12.76 -4.07 -1.90
C LEU A 187 -12.70 -5.48 -2.53
N PRO A 188 -12.11 -5.66 -3.74
CA PRO A 188 -11.89 -6.99 -4.28
C PRO A 188 -10.80 -7.74 -3.52
N THR A 189 -10.91 -9.06 -3.45
CA THR A 189 -9.89 -9.90 -2.82
C THR A 189 -8.58 -9.88 -3.64
N PRO A 190 -7.42 -9.56 -3.02
CA PRO A 190 -6.12 -9.66 -3.65
C PRO A 190 -5.84 -11.07 -4.16
N ARG A 191 -5.18 -11.18 -5.31
CA ARG A 191 -4.81 -12.45 -5.93
C ARG A 191 -3.31 -12.52 -6.12
N PHE A 192 -2.77 -13.73 -6.04
CA PHE A 192 -1.34 -13.98 -6.14
C PHE A 192 -1.03 -15.02 -7.19
N VAL A 193 0.22 -15.04 -7.66
CA VAL A 193 0.77 -16.06 -8.55
C VAL A 193 2.18 -16.41 -8.07
N GLU A 194 2.47 -17.71 -8.05
CA GLU A 194 3.81 -18.21 -7.73
C GLU A 194 4.61 -18.41 -9.00
N VAL A 195 5.80 -17.81 -9.07
CA VAL A 195 6.71 -17.95 -10.19
C VAL A 195 8.14 -18.04 -9.68
N GLY A 196 8.83 -19.13 -10.01
CA GLY A 196 10.22 -19.34 -9.59
C GLY A 196 10.43 -19.32 -8.08
N GLY A 197 9.47 -19.82 -7.31
CA GLY A 197 9.52 -19.84 -5.84
C GLY A 197 9.28 -18.47 -5.18
N ARG A 198 8.80 -17.48 -5.93
CA ARG A 198 8.45 -16.15 -5.41
C ARG A 198 6.98 -15.84 -5.65
N THR A 199 6.35 -15.22 -4.67
CA THR A 199 4.97 -14.75 -4.75
C THR A 199 4.93 -13.36 -5.38
N PHE A 200 4.03 -13.17 -6.35
CA PHE A 200 3.74 -11.90 -6.98
C PHE A 200 2.24 -11.59 -6.91
N VAL A 201 1.89 -10.32 -6.84
CA VAL A 201 0.49 -9.90 -6.96
C VAL A 201 0.01 -10.09 -8.39
N HIS A 202 -1.07 -10.87 -8.56
CA HIS A 202 -1.82 -10.92 -9.81
C HIS A 202 -2.76 -9.73 -9.88
N ARG A 203 -2.26 -8.60 -10.40
CA ARG A 203 -2.97 -7.32 -10.39
C ARG A 203 -4.33 -7.38 -11.06
N VAL A 204 -5.32 -6.81 -10.40
CA VAL A 204 -6.68 -6.63 -10.90
C VAL A 204 -6.95 -5.21 -11.41
N SER A 205 -6.02 -4.27 -11.13
CA SER A 205 -6.10 -2.88 -11.59
C SER A 205 -4.95 -2.51 -12.53
N CYS A 206 -5.15 -1.45 -13.32
CA CYS A 206 -4.11 -0.84 -14.13
C CYS A 206 -3.80 0.56 -13.59
N CYS A 207 -2.54 0.82 -13.24
CA CYS A 207 -2.09 2.12 -12.75
C CYS A 207 -1.92 3.18 -13.85
N LEU A 208 -2.12 2.82 -15.12
CA LEU A 208 -1.96 3.68 -16.30
C LEU A 208 -0.56 4.27 -16.51
N VAL A 209 0.47 3.73 -15.85
CA VAL A 209 1.86 4.21 -15.99
C VAL A 209 2.33 4.20 -17.45
N TYR A 210 1.81 3.30 -18.29
CA TYR A 210 2.15 3.22 -19.71
C TYR A 210 1.67 4.44 -20.53
N GLU A 211 0.80 5.29 -19.96
CA GLU A 211 0.38 6.56 -20.57
C GLU A 211 1.37 7.70 -20.31
N LEU A 212 2.41 7.46 -19.50
CA LEU A 212 3.49 8.43 -19.29
C LEU A 212 4.51 8.38 -20.42
N PRO A 213 5.13 9.52 -20.79
CA PRO A 213 6.17 9.57 -21.79
C PRO A 213 7.33 8.60 -21.48
N GLY A 214 7.72 7.81 -22.46
CA GLY A 214 8.83 6.87 -22.32
C GLY A 214 8.55 5.65 -21.44
N SER A 215 7.33 5.50 -20.89
CA SER A 215 6.94 4.36 -20.07
C SER A 215 6.21 3.29 -20.88
N GLY A 216 6.52 2.03 -20.61
CA GLY A 216 5.80 0.88 -21.14
C GLY A 216 4.84 0.26 -20.11
N LEU A 217 4.22 -0.84 -20.50
CA LEU A 217 3.42 -1.66 -19.57
C LEU A 217 4.32 -2.20 -18.46
N CYS A 218 3.89 -2.06 -17.20
CA CYS A 218 4.62 -2.64 -16.07
C CYS A 218 4.64 -4.19 -16.13
N THR A 219 5.56 -4.83 -15.41
CA THR A 219 5.77 -6.28 -15.44
C THR A 219 4.49 -7.07 -15.16
N SER A 220 3.75 -6.69 -14.12
CA SER A 220 2.50 -7.35 -13.71
C SER A 220 1.23 -6.71 -14.28
N CYS A 221 1.35 -5.91 -15.37
CA CYS A 221 0.21 -5.19 -15.95
C CYS A 221 -0.90 -6.15 -16.41
N PRO A 222 -2.18 -5.92 -16.01
CA PRO A 222 -3.30 -6.75 -16.47
C PRO A 222 -3.58 -6.62 -17.98
N LYS A 223 -3.12 -5.54 -18.61
CA LYS A 223 -3.23 -5.34 -20.08
C LYS A 223 -2.21 -6.14 -20.89
N ARG A 224 -1.18 -6.69 -20.24
CA ARG A 224 -0.16 -7.48 -20.89
C ARG A 224 -0.69 -8.89 -21.19
N PRO A 225 -0.39 -9.49 -22.36
CA PRO A 225 -0.72 -10.89 -22.64
C PRO A 225 -0.19 -11.80 -21.51
N ALA A 226 -0.98 -12.83 -21.15
CA ALA A 226 -0.66 -13.68 -20.00
C ALA A 226 0.72 -14.35 -20.12
N ALA A 227 1.07 -14.84 -21.32
CA ALA A 227 2.36 -15.49 -21.59
C ALA A 227 3.54 -14.52 -21.42
N GLU A 228 3.42 -13.30 -21.95
CA GLU A 228 4.46 -12.26 -21.81
C GLU A 228 4.64 -11.85 -20.34
N ARG A 229 3.52 -11.67 -19.63
CA ARG A 229 3.56 -11.35 -18.18
C ARG A 229 4.24 -12.47 -17.39
N ALA A 230 3.93 -13.74 -17.68
CA ALA A 230 4.55 -14.88 -17.03
C ALA A 230 6.07 -14.94 -17.30
N ALA A 231 6.51 -14.68 -18.52
CA ALA A 231 7.92 -14.64 -18.89
C ALA A 231 8.68 -13.54 -18.12
N LEU A 232 8.12 -12.32 -18.06
CA LEU A 232 8.72 -11.21 -17.33
C LEU A 232 8.77 -11.44 -15.81
N LEU A 233 7.74 -12.09 -15.24
CA LEU A 233 7.75 -12.47 -13.84
C LEU A 233 8.82 -13.55 -13.56
N ALA A 234 9.01 -14.51 -14.48
CA ALA A 234 10.05 -15.52 -14.36
C ALA A 234 11.47 -14.90 -14.43
N GLU A 235 11.70 -13.96 -15.35
CA GLU A 235 12.94 -13.20 -15.37
C GLU A 235 13.17 -12.42 -14.07
N HIS A 236 12.12 -11.77 -13.54
CA HIS A 236 12.22 -11.03 -12.29
C HIS A 236 12.49 -11.95 -11.10
N ALA A 237 11.89 -13.14 -11.07
CA ALA A 237 12.14 -14.14 -10.04
C ALA A 237 13.59 -14.66 -10.07
N ALA A 238 14.18 -14.81 -11.26
CA ALA A 238 15.55 -15.28 -11.44
C ALA A 238 16.62 -14.23 -11.09
N ARG A 239 16.30 -12.95 -11.02
CA ARG A 239 17.22 -11.89 -10.59
C ARG A 239 17.32 -11.91 -9.07
N ARG A 240 18.48 -12.24 -8.54
CA ARG A 240 18.82 -12.27 -7.12
C ARG A 240 19.28 -10.91 -6.62
#